data_651050620505149e963c2f9e372096fd
#
_entry.id   651050620505149e963c2f9e372096fd
#
_cell.length_a   1.000
_cell.length_b   1.000
_cell.length_c   1.000
_cell.angle_alpha   90.00
_cell.angle_beta   90.00
_cell.angle_gamma   90.00
#
_symmetry.space_group_name_H-M   'P 1'
#
loop_
_entity.id
_entity.type
_entity.pdbx_description
1 polymer ?
#
loop_
_entity_poly.entity_id
_entity_poly.type
_entity_poly.pdbx_seq_one_letter_code
_entity_poly.pdbx_strand_id
1 'polypeptide(L)'
;SGIRHLFYQMALVWLYLWVEKCIIIAEQMQTAIAENSRTALDQNEYERRYADLTERYNTIKADYDKISKQIESKKAQRELFKGFIRALEKQGALVEEFDEELWSSLVQEVVVKSKDDILFIFKNGFKIKTR
;
A
#
# COMPACT_ATOMS: atom_id res chain seq x y z
N SER A 1 15.37 6.29 -7.35
CA SER A 1 16.03 7.07 -6.33
C SER A 1 16.15 6.30 -5.02
N GLY A 2 17.21 6.56 -4.24
CA GLY A 2 17.49 5.87 -2.99
C GLY A 2 16.41 5.99 -1.92
N ILE A 3 15.68 7.11 -1.88
CA ILE A 3 14.59 7.35 -0.90
C ILE A 3 13.41 6.43 -1.15
N ARG A 4 13.01 6.19 -2.41
CA ARG A 4 11.91 5.27 -2.74
C ARG A 4 12.26 3.82 -2.44
N HIS A 5 13.49 3.42 -2.71
CA HIS A 5 14.00 2.09 -2.39
C HIS A 5 14.04 1.86 -0.87
N LEU A 6 14.49 2.86 -0.11
CA LEU A 6 14.51 2.83 1.35
C LEU A 6 13.09 2.71 1.93
N PHE A 7 12.14 3.49 1.42
CA PHE A 7 10.73 3.41 1.83
C PHE A 7 10.15 2.03 1.56
N TYR A 8 10.43 1.45 0.38
CA TYR A 8 9.97 0.11 0.01
C TYR A 8 10.55 -0.96 0.94
N GLN A 9 11.85 -0.89 1.24
CA GLN A 9 12.49 -1.81 2.19
C GLN A 9 11.94 -1.66 3.60
N MET A 10 11.72 -0.44 4.07
CA MET A 10 11.07 -0.20 5.36
C MET A 10 9.66 -0.77 5.41
N ALA A 11 8.87 -0.61 4.35
CA ALA A 11 7.53 -1.18 4.27
C ALA A 11 7.55 -2.72 4.35
N LEU A 12 8.51 -3.39 3.72
CA LEU A 12 8.69 -4.84 3.82
C LEU A 12 9.05 -5.28 5.23
N VAL A 13 9.93 -4.55 5.92
CA VAL A 13 10.28 -4.82 7.32
C VAL A 13 9.05 -4.66 8.23
N TRP A 14 8.26 -3.62 8.03
CA TRP A 14 7.00 -3.42 8.78
C TRP A 14 6.01 -4.56 8.55
N LEU A 15 5.84 -5.02 7.30
CA LEU A 15 5.00 -6.17 6.98
C LEU A 15 5.48 -7.45 7.69
N TYR A 16 6.79 -7.68 7.70
CA TYR A 16 7.39 -8.81 8.40
C TYR A 16 7.08 -8.77 9.90
N LEU A 17 7.24 -7.59 10.54
CA LEU A 17 6.92 -7.40 11.95
C LEU A 17 5.43 -7.64 12.25
N TRP A 18 4.53 -7.25 11.36
CA TRP A 18 3.10 -7.53 11.54
C TRP A 18 2.76 -9.01 11.39
N VAL A 19 3.37 -9.71 10.45
CA VAL A 19 3.23 -11.16 10.32
C VAL A 19 3.69 -11.86 11.59
N GLU A 20 4.84 -11.47 12.16
CA GLU A 20 5.32 -12.00 13.44
C GLU A 20 4.32 -11.76 14.57
N LYS A 21 3.78 -10.55 14.69
CA LYS A 21 2.76 -10.23 15.70
C LYS A 21 1.51 -11.10 15.55
N CYS A 22 1.05 -11.32 14.32
CA CYS A 22 -0.10 -12.20 14.05
C CYS A 22 0.20 -13.64 14.46
N ILE A 23 1.38 -14.15 14.18
CA ILE A 23 1.81 -15.51 14.59
C ILE A 23 1.83 -15.64 16.11
N ILE A 24 2.41 -14.67 16.81
CA ILE A 24 2.48 -14.67 18.27
C ILE A 24 1.08 -14.70 18.90
N ILE A 25 0.15 -13.87 18.37
CA ILE A 25 -1.22 -13.83 18.85
C ILE A 25 -1.95 -15.14 18.56
N ALA A 26 -1.76 -15.73 17.39
CA ALA A 26 -2.34 -17.02 17.02
C ALA A 26 -1.84 -18.14 17.97
N GLU A 27 -0.57 -18.15 18.31
CA GLU A 27 0.01 -19.09 19.31
C GLU A 27 -0.60 -18.88 20.70
N GLN A 28 -0.78 -17.63 21.13
CA GLN A 28 -1.44 -17.31 22.39
C GLN A 28 -2.90 -17.79 22.41
N MET A 29 -3.63 -17.67 21.30
CA MET A 29 -4.99 -18.20 21.17
C MET A 29 -5.01 -19.72 21.30
N GLN A 30 -4.11 -20.43 20.64
CA GLN A 30 -3.99 -21.88 20.74
C GLN A 30 -3.64 -22.32 22.16
N THR A 31 -2.74 -21.62 22.83
CA THR A 31 -2.40 -21.87 24.23
C THR A 31 -3.60 -21.68 25.13
N ALA A 32 -4.38 -20.61 24.95
CA ALA A 32 -5.60 -20.35 25.72
C ALA A 32 -6.64 -21.45 25.53
N ILE A 33 -6.82 -21.94 24.31
CA ILE A 33 -7.71 -23.06 24.00
C ILE A 33 -7.24 -24.34 24.71
N ALA A 34 -5.94 -24.64 24.64
CA ALA A 34 -5.36 -25.83 25.29
C ALA A 34 -5.48 -25.79 26.82
N GLU A 35 -5.25 -24.63 27.42
CA GLU A 35 -5.43 -24.43 28.86
C GLU A 35 -6.88 -24.62 29.29
N ASN A 36 -7.84 -24.06 28.53
CA ASN A 36 -9.27 -24.23 28.82
C ASN A 36 -9.73 -25.68 28.71
N SER A 37 -9.09 -26.48 27.85
CA SER A 37 -9.39 -27.90 27.73
C SER A 37 -8.83 -28.77 28.87
N ARG A 38 -7.77 -28.29 29.56
CA ARG A 38 -7.09 -29.05 30.66
C ARG A 38 -7.60 -28.71 32.04
N THR A 39 -8.00 -27.47 32.24
CA THR A 39 -8.49 -26.97 33.54
C THR A 39 -9.87 -26.36 33.36
N ALA A 40 -10.77 -26.59 34.30
CA ALA A 40 -12.07 -25.91 34.36
C ALA A 40 -11.83 -24.42 34.68
N LEU A 41 -11.41 -23.66 33.69
CA LEU A 41 -11.29 -22.20 33.79
C LEU A 41 -12.68 -21.57 33.90
N ASP A 42 -12.74 -20.42 34.58
CA ASP A 42 -13.93 -19.57 34.51
C ASP A 42 -14.23 -19.26 33.06
N GLN A 43 -15.37 -19.74 32.57
CA GLN A 43 -15.78 -19.62 31.18
C GLN A 43 -15.85 -18.15 30.73
N ASN A 44 -16.28 -17.24 31.59
CA ASN A 44 -16.36 -15.83 31.33
C ASN A 44 -14.97 -15.19 31.10
N GLU A 45 -13.98 -15.59 31.91
CA GLU A 45 -12.62 -15.13 31.75
C GLU A 45 -11.99 -15.66 30.46
N TYR A 46 -12.21 -16.91 30.12
CA TYR A 46 -11.76 -17.50 28.86
C TYR A 46 -12.35 -16.76 27.66
N GLU A 47 -13.66 -16.54 27.63
CA GLU A 47 -14.33 -15.83 26.55
C GLU A 47 -13.81 -14.41 26.40
N ARG A 48 -13.58 -13.70 27.49
CA ARG A 48 -13.01 -12.35 27.47
C ARG A 48 -11.60 -12.33 26.88
N ARG A 49 -10.73 -13.23 27.33
CA ARG A 49 -9.35 -13.34 26.83
C ARG A 49 -9.32 -13.70 25.34
N TYR A 50 -10.17 -14.64 24.95
CA TYR A 50 -10.28 -15.05 23.54
C TYR A 50 -10.80 -13.91 22.65
N ALA A 51 -11.81 -13.18 23.10
CA ALA A 51 -12.33 -12.01 22.38
C ALA A 51 -11.28 -10.91 22.23
N ASP A 52 -10.52 -10.59 23.29
CA ASP A 52 -9.42 -9.61 23.26
C ASP A 52 -8.34 -10.01 22.24
N LEU A 53 -7.90 -11.26 22.26
CA LEU A 53 -6.91 -11.78 21.32
C LEU A 53 -7.42 -11.73 19.87
N THR A 54 -8.69 -12.06 19.66
CA THR A 54 -9.34 -12.00 18.34
C THR A 54 -9.39 -10.57 17.82
N GLU A 55 -9.77 -9.62 18.67
CA GLU A 55 -9.79 -8.19 18.29
C GLU A 55 -8.40 -7.69 17.92
N ARG A 56 -7.40 -8.02 18.72
CA ARG A 56 -6.00 -7.65 18.44
C ARG A 56 -5.50 -8.26 17.14
N TYR A 57 -5.81 -9.53 16.88
CA TYR A 57 -5.47 -10.19 15.63
C TYR A 57 -6.12 -9.51 14.43
N ASN A 58 -7.41 -9.21 14.51
CA ASN A 58 -8.16 -8.56 13.43
C ASN A 58 -7.62 -7.16 13.14
N THR A 59 -7.25 -6.40 14.15
CA THR A 59 -6.66 -5.06 14.00
C THR A 59 -5.31 -5.15 13.27
N ILE A 60 -4.43 -6.05 13.68
CA ILE A 60 -3.12 -6.24 13.07
C ILE A 60 -3.27 -6.72 11.62
N LYS A 61 -4.19 -7.64 11.38
CA LYS A 61 -4.48 -8.15 10.04
C LYS A 61 -5.01 -7.04 9.12
N ALA A 62 -5.91 -6.19 9.60
CA ALA A 62 -6.43 -5.06 8.83
C ALA A 62 -5.32 -4.08 8.43
N ASP A 63 -4.40 -3.78 9.34
CA ASP A 63 -3.23 -2.93 9.06
C ASP A 63 -2.30 -3.57 8.03
N TYR A 64 -2.05 -4.87 8.16
CA TYR A 64 -1.28 -5.64 7.18
C TYR A 64 -1.91 -5.58 5.78
N ASP A 65 -3.22 -5.85 5.68
CA ASP A 65 -3.94 -5.82 4.41
C ASP A 65 -3.91 -4.43 3.77
N LYS A 66 -4.07 -3.38 4.56
CA LYS A 66 -4.00 -1.99 4.09
C LYS A 66 -2.64 -1.67 3.48
N ILE A 67 -1.55 -2.03 4.14
CA ILE A 67 -0.20 -1.74 3.66
C ILE A 67 0.17 -2.64 2.49
N SER A 68 -0.25 -3.90 2.48
CA SER A 68 -0.07 -4.79 1.34
C SER A 68 -0.70 -4.19 0.08
N LYS A 69 -1.92 -3.66 0.17
CA LYS A 69 -2.59 -2.97 -0.95
C LYS A 69 -1.85 -1.71 -1.38
N GLN A 70 -1.31 -0.93 -0.44
CA GLN A 70 -0.50 0.25 -0.77
C GLN A 70 0.78 -0.13 -1.51
N ILE A 71 1.44 -1.21 -1.12
CA ILE A 71 2.64 -1.72 -1.81
C ILE A 71 2.29 -2.17 -3.22
N GLU A 72 1.21 -2.93 -3.42
CA GLU A 72 0.76 -3.35 -4.74
C GLU A 72 0.43 -2.16 -5.63
N SER A 73 -0.27 -1.16 -5.11
CA SER A 73 -0.57 0.07 -5.83
C SER A 73 0.71 0.83 -6.25
N LYS A 74 1.68 0.94 -5.35
CA LYS A 74 2.97 1.57 -5.65
C LYS A 74 3.78 0.80 -6.70
N LYS A 75 3.76 -0.53 -6.66
CA LYS A 75 4.38 -1.37 -7.69
C LYS A 75 3.74 -1.16 -9.07
N ALA A 76 2.42 -1.14 -9.12
CA ALA A 76 1.69 -0.89 -10.37
C ALA A 76 2.01 0.50 -10.96
N GLN A 77 2.05 1.55 -10.12
CA GLN A 77 2.45 2.89 -10.54
C GLN A 77 3.89 2.92 -11.07
N ARG A 78 4.80 2.19 -10.42
CA ARG A 78 6.19 2.08 -10.86
C ARG A 78 6.31 1.42 -12.23
N GLU A 79 5.57 0.37 -12.50
CA GLU A 79 5.57 -0.31 -13.79
C GLU A 79 4.99 0.57 -14.91
N LEU A 80 3.92 1.31 -14.63
CA LEU A 80 3.37 2.31 -15.56
C LEU A 80 4.40 3.40 -15.89
N PHE A 81 5.11 3.90 -14.88
CA PHE A 81 6.15 4.91 -15.07
C PHE A 81 7.34 4.40 -15.88
N LYS A 82 7.79 3.17 -15.63
CA LYS A 82 8.83 2.53 -16.45
C LYS A 82 8.41 2.36 -17.91
N GLY A 83 7.17 1.96 -18.15
CA GLY A 83 6.60 1.85 -19.48
C GLY A 83 6.59 3.20 -20.21
N PHE A 84 6.26 4.25 -19.50
CA PHE A 84 6.31 5.62 -19.99
C PHE A 84 7.72 6.07 -20.37
N ILE A 85 8.70 5.87 -19.50
CA ILE A 85 10.10 6.20 -19.79
C ILE A 85 10.57 5.48 -21.05
N ARG A 86 10.26 4.19 -21.20
CA ARG A 86 10.59 3.42 -22.39
C ARG A 86 9.95 3.97 -23.65
N ALA A 87 8.70 4.41 -23.57
CA ALA A 87 7.99 5.02 -24.70
C ALA A 87 8.65 6.34 -25.12
N LEU A 88 9.06 7.19 -24.16
CA LEU A 88 9.80 8.41 -24.42
C LEU A 88 11.19 8.15 -25.06
N GLU A 89 11.91 7.18 -24.55
CA GLU A 89 13.23 6.80 -25.09
C GLU A 89 13.13 6.31 -26.54
N LYS A 90 12.08 5.58 -26.88
CA LYS A 90 11.83 5.11 -28.25
C LYS A 90 11.51 6.25 -29.22
N GLN A 91 10.84 7.29 -28.77
CA GLN A 91 10.52 8.45 -29.63
C GLN A 91 11.74 9.32 -29.96
N GLY A 92 12.78 9.31 -29.12
CA GLY A 92 14.07 9.96 -29.36
C GLY A 92 14.04 11.46 -29.63
N ALA A 93 12.88 12.10 -29.56
CA ALA A 93 12.69 13.51 -29.86
C ALA A 93 11.64 14.14 -28.93
N LEU A 94 11.67 15.46 -28.83
CA LEU A 94 10.63 16.23 -28.16
C LEU A 94 9.27 15.92 -28.81
N VAL A 95 8.25 15.69 -27.96
CA VAL A 95 6.87 15.54 -28.45
C VAL A 95 6.37 16.91 -28.86
N GLU A 96 6.38 17.19 -30.17
CA GLU A 96 5.96 18.47 -30.72
C GLU A 96 4.46 18.51 -31.05
N GLU A 97 3.85 17.33 -31.24
CA GLU A 97 2.45 17.20 -31.59
C GLU A 97 1.68 16.46 -30.48
N PHE A 98 0.40 16.79 -30.32
CA PHE A 98 -0.49 16.12 -29.38
C PHE A 98 -0.70 14.66 -29.80
N ASP A 99 -0.33 13.75 -28.92
CA ASP A 99 -0.56 12.31 -29.05
C ASP A 99 -1.60 11.87 -28.00
N GLU A 100 -2.79 11.52 -28.47
CA GLU A 100 -3.90 11.13 -27.60
C GLU A 100 -3.61 9.87 -26.80
N GLU A 101 -2.94 8.89 -27.39
CA GLU A 101 -2.58 7.65 -26.74
C GLU A 101 -1.55 7.90 -25.62
N LEU A 102 -0.53 8.69 -25.91
CA LEU A 102 0.47 9.11 -24.93
C LEU A 102 -0.17 9.93 -23.80
N TRP A 103 -1.04 10.87 -24.13
CA TRP A 103 -1.77 11.69 -23.18
C TRP A 103 -2.61 10.83 -22.24
N SER A 104 -3.42 9.94 -22.78
CA SER A 104 -4.28 9.03 -22.00
C SER A 104 -3.50 8.07 -21.11
N SER A 105 -2.29 7.68 -21.53
CA SER A 105 -1.42 6.81 -20.73
C SER A 105 -0.77 7.51 -19.55
N LEU A 106 -0.62 8.83 -19.60
CA LEU A 106 0.15 9.62 -18.66
C LEU A 106 -0.65 10.45 -17.70
N VAL A 107 -1.66 11.15 -18.22
CA VAL A 107 -2.40 12.16 -17.46
C VAL A 107 -3.61 11.53 -16.80
N GLN A 108 -3.71 11.67 -15.48
CA GLN A 108 -4.85 11.21 -14.70
C GLN A 108 -5.94 12.28 -14.68
N GLU A 109 -5.56 13.52 -14.44
CA GLU A 109 -6.49 14.63 -14.25
C GLU A 109 -5.81 15.95 -14.56
N VAL A 110 -6.59 16.89 -15.08
CA VAL A 110 -6.16 18.28 -15.25
C VAL A 110 -7.12 19.17 -14.47
N VAL A 111 -6.59 19.89 -13.49
CA VAL A 111 -7.37 20.82 -12.68
C VAL A 111 -7.11 22.24 -13.17
N VAL A 112 -8.13 22.89 -13.73
CA VAL A 112 -8.07 24.27 -14.20
C VAL A 112 -8.67 25.17 -13.14
N LYS A 113 -7.84 25.93 -12.45
CA LYS A 113 -8.27 26.91 -11.45
C LYS A 113 -8.51 28.29 -12.05
N SER A 114 -7.65 28.68 -12.98
CA SER A 114 -7.75 29.91 -13.75
C SER A 114 -7.01 29.77 -15.08
N LYS A 115 -7.07 30.78 -15.94
CA LYS A 115 -6.38 30.78 -17.23
C LYS A 115 -4.87 30.50 -17.11
N ASP A 116 -4.25 30.98 -16.03
CA ASP A 116 -2.81 30.86 -15.80
C ASP A 116 -2.46 29.89 -14.66
N ASP A 117 -3.45 29.21 -14.08
CA ASP A 117 -3.25 28.24 -12.99
C ASP A 117 -3.87 26.89 -13.36
N ILE A 118 -3.09 26.08 -14.07
CA ILE A 118 -3.47 24.74 -14.51
C ILE A 118 -2.54 23.74 -13.84
N LEU A 119 -3.14 22.74 -13.19
CA LEU A 119 -2.42 21.66 -12.53
C LEU A 119 -2.62 20.36 -13.30
N PHE A 120 -1.53 19.78 -13.79
CA PHE A 120 -1.51 18.47 -14.42
C PHE A 120 -1.16 17.42 -13.38
N ILE A 121 -2.03 16.45 -13.19
CA ILE A 121 -1.83 15.30 -12.31
C ILE A 121 -1.60 14.06 -13.16
N PHE A 122 -0.40 13.50 -13.05
CA PHE A 122 -0.01 12.30 -13.80
C PHE A 122 -0.36 11.03 -13.03
N LYS A 123 -0.61 9.94 -13.75
CA LYS A 123 -0.97 8.64 -13.16
C LYS A 123 0.07 8.08 -12.20
N ASN A 124 1.33 8.50 -12.32
CA ASN A 124 2.42 8.15 -11.42
C ASN A 124 2.46 8.98 -10.13
N GLY A 125 1.55 9.93 -9.94
CA GLY A 125 1.49 10.82 -8.79
C GLY A 125 2.26 12.14 -8.96
N PHE A 126 2.98 12.36 -10.07
CA PHE A 126 3.60 13.63 -10.37
C PHE A 126 2.57 14.73 -10.61
N LYS A 127 2.88 15.92 -10.15
CA LYS A 127 2.05 17.12 -10.36
C LYS A 127 2.91 18.22 -10.96
N ILE A 128 2.44 18.77 -12.06
CA ILE A 128 3.08 19.92 -12.71
C ILE A 128 2.07 21.06 -12.76
N LYS A 129 2.48 22.19 -12.24
CA LYS A 129 1.69 23.43 -12.27
C LYS A 129 2.24 24.34 -13.36
N THR A 130 1.36 24.89 -14.19
CA THR A 130 1.75 25.95 -15.13
C THR A 130 2.06 27.22 -14.36
N ARG A 131 3.06 27.90 -14.82
CA ARG A 131 3.43 29.23 -14.29
C ARG A 131 2.69 30.33 -15.02
#